data_2a30cd6075d8a8ba4b460ab991f13ac5
#
_entry.id   2a30cd6075d8a8ba4b460ab991f13ac5
#
_cell.length_a   1.000
_cell.length_b   1.000
_cell.length_c   1.000
_cell.angle_alpha   90.00
_cell.angle_beta   90.00
_cell.angle_gamma   90.00
#
_symmetry.space_group_name_H-M   'P 1'
#
loop_
_entity.id
_entity.type
_entity.pdbx_description
1 polymer ?
#
loop_
_entity_poly.entity_id
_entity_poly.type
_entity_poly.pdbx_seq_one_letter_code
_entity_poly.pdbx_strand_id
1 'polypeptide(L)'
;MAKKSMIAREVKRKKLVLKYAAKRKSLLNEFNAAKDPMERLEIHRKIQARPRNSAPNRVRNRCWATGKPRGVYRDFGLCRNQLRQRAHNGELPGVVKSSWYDNFYLIIIFLIKTLNK
;
A
#
# COMPACT_ATOMS: atom_id res chain seq x y z
N MET A 1 9.48 -13.59 -2.84
CA MET A 1 9.72 -12.45 -1.91
C MET A 1 10.38 -11.30 -2.66
N ALA A 2 10.16 -10.06 -2.23
CA ALA A 2 10.89 -8.92 -2.79
C ALA A 2 12.31 -8.83 -2.22
N LYS A 3 13.28 -8.36 -3.03
CA LYS A 3 14.65 -8.12 -2.55
C LYS A 3 14.64 -7.08 -1.41
N LYS A 4 15.46 -7.28 -0.39
CA LYS A 4 15.61 -6.35 0.75
C LYS A 4 15.91 -4.91 0.31
N SER A 5 16.74 -4.75 -0.74
CA SER A 5 17.06 -3.43 -1.33
C SER A 5 15.85 -2.70 -1.89
N MET A 6 14.85 -3.42 -2.44
CA MET A 6 13.62 -2.82 -2.95
C MET A 6 12.72 -2.32 -1.82
N ILE A 7 12.69 -3.03 -0.70
CA ILE A 7 11.96 -2.63 0.51
C ILE A 7 12.63 -1.40 1.13
N ALA A 8 13.95 -1.42 1.30
CA ALA A 8 14.70 -0.28 1.83
C ALA A 8 14.54 0.99 0.98
N ARG A 9 14.54 0.84 -0.36
CA ARG A 9 14.26 1.95 -1.28
C ARG A 9 12.87 2.55 -1.06
N GLU A 10 11.87 1.73 -0.80
CA GLU A 10 10.51 2.20 -0.55
C GLU A 10 10.39 2.94 0.79
N VAL A 11 11.05 2.45 1.82
CA VAL A 11 11.14 3.14 3.12
C VAL A 11 11.79 4.52 2.95
N LYS A 12 12.88 4.61 2.18
CA LYS A 12 13.54 5.89 1.85
C LYS A 12 12.60 6.85 1.13
N ARG A 13 11.80 6.35 0.16
CA ARG A 13 10.80 7.17 -0.54
C ARG A 13 9.73 7.71 0.40
N LYS A 14 9.16 6.86 1.26
CA LYS A 14 8.16 7.26 2.26
C LYS A 14 8.69 8.38 3.16
N LYS A 15 9.93 8.25 3.66
CA LYS A 15 10.58 9.28 4.47
C LYS A 15 10.75 10.60 3.72
N LEU A 16 11.16 10.55 2.45
CA LEU A 16 11.32 11.76 1.62
C LEU A 16 9.97 12.41 1.31
N VAL A 17 8.93 11.63 1.02
CA VAL A 17 7.59 12.17 0.78
C VAL A 17 7.10 12.92 2.01
N LEU A 18 7.21 12.36 3.20
CA LEU A 18 6.83 13.03 4.45
C LEU A 18 7.63 14.33 4.67
N LYS A 19 8.96 14.28 4.48
CA LYS A 19 9.85 15.46 4.66
C LYS A 19 9.47 16.62 3.74
N TYR A 20 9.10 16.35 2.50
CA TYR A 20 8.81 17.38 1.50
C TYR A 20 7.31 17.64 1.29
N ALA A 21 6.42 17.00 2.04
CA ALA A 21 4.98 17.12 1.87
C ALA A 21 4.48 18.56 1.97
N ALA A 22 4.82 19.26 3.05
CA ALA A 22 4.40 20.65 3.28
C ALA A 22 4.90 21.60 2.16
N LYS A 23 6.19 21.51 1.83
CA LYS A 23 6.80 22.34 0.77
C LYS A 23 6.22 22.07 -0.61
N ARG A 24 5.86 20.81 -0.91
CA ARG A 24 5.19 20.48 -2.17
C ARG A 24 3.75 20.99 -2.20
N LYS A 25 3.05 20.91 -1.08
CA LYS A 25 1.68 21.40 -0.99
C LYS A 25 1.61 22.92 -1.17
N SER A 26 2.53 23.70 -0.55
CA SER A 26 2.59 25.15 -0.76
C SER A 26 2.82 25.51 -2.23
N LEU A 27 3.85 24.91 -2.86
CA LEU A 27 4.15 25.16 -4.28
C LEU A 27 3.01 24.74 -5.23
N LEU A 28 2.27 23.68 -4.92
CA LEU A 28 1.10 23.29 -5.70
C LEU A 28 -0.05 24.28 -5.54
N ASN A 29 -0.26 24.81 -4.34
CA ASN A 29 -1.27 25.86 -4.11
C ASN A 29 -0.89 27.16 -4.85
N GLU A 30 0.38 27.58 -4.80
CA GLU A 30 0.88 28.72 -5.56
C GLU A 30 0.70 28.51 -7.07
N PHE A 31 1.02 27.30 -7.58
CA PHE A 31 0.85 26.95 -8.99
C PHE A 31 -0.61 27.04 -9.45
N ASN A 32 -1.55 26.62 -8.60
CA ASN A 32 -2.97 26.69 -8.91
C ASN A 32 -3.54 28.10 -8.81
N ALA A 33 -2.95 28.95 -7.96
CA ALA A 33 -3.35 30.35 -7.76
C ALA A 33 -2.80 31.29 -8.87
N ALA A 34 -1.64 30.96 -9.41
CA ALA A 34 -1.00 31.77 -10.46
C ALA A 34 -1.84 31.79 -11.73
N LYS A 35 -2.11 32.99 -12.26
CA LYS A 35 -2.86 33.19 -13.51
C LYS A 35 -1.94 33.28 -14.72
N ASP A 36 -0.77 33.88 -14.53
CA ASP A 36 0.18 34.15 -15.61
C ASP A 36 0.97 32.87 -16.00
N PRO A 37 1.08 32.58 -17.32
CA PRO A 37 1.81 31.40 -17.80
C PRO A 37 3.29 31.42 -17.40
N MET A 38 3.94 32.60 -17.37
CA MET A 38 5.34 32.73 -17.01
C MET A 38 5.58 32.45 -15.54
N GLU A 39 4.73 32.96 -14.66
CA GLU A 39 4.79 32.67 -13.22
C GLU A 39 4.59 31.17 -12.94
N ARG A 40 3.63 30.54 -13.61
CA ARG A 40 3.42 29.10 -13.54
C ARG A 40 4.66 28.30 -13.93
N LEU A 41 5.36 28.73 -14.93
CA LEU A 41 6.57 28.07 -15.41
C LEU A 41 7.71 28.14 -14.37
N GLU A 42 7.86 29.28 -13.70
CA GLU A 42 8.81 29.43 -12.60
C GLU A 42 8.49 28.55 -11.40
N ILE A 43 7.22 28.53 -10.99
CA ILE A 43 6.78 27.65 -9.89
C ILE A 43 6.99 26.18 -10.27
N HIS A 44 6.71 25.80 -11.50
CA HIS A 44 6.96 24.46 -12.01
C HIS A 44 8.45 24.09 -11.94
N ARG A 45 9.35 24.99 -12.30
CA ARG A 45 10.81 24.80 -12.12
C ARG A 45 11.18 24.56 -10.66
N LYS A 46 10.59 25.31 -9.71
CA LYS A 46 10.77 25.12 -8.27
C LYS A 46 10.29 23.74 -7.81
N ILE A 47 9.18 23.23 -8.35
CA ILE A 47 8.67 21.87 -8.06
C ILE A 47 9.61 20.80 -8.62
N GLN A 48 10.12 20.98 -9.85
CA GLN A 48 11.05 20.05 -10.49
C GLN A 48 12.41 19.97 -9.80
N ALA A 49 12.91 21.08 -9.25
CA ALA A 49 14.16 21.12 -8.50
C ALA A 49 14.14 20.27 -7.22
N ARG A 50 12.97 19.77 -6.78
CA ARG A 50 12.86 18.88 -5.62
C ARG A 50 13.29 17.45 -5.97
N PRO A 51 13.79 16.69 -4.98
CA PRO A 51 14.18 15.31 -5.20
C PRO A 51 13.04 14.49 -5.82
N ARG A 52 13.32 13.79 -6.92
CA ARG A 52 12.30 12.98 -7.65
C ARG A 52 11.60 11.96 -6.74
N ASN A 53 12.31 11.39 -5.76
CA ASN A 53 11.76 10.42 -4.82
C ASN A 53 10.88 11.04 -3.71
N SER A 54 10.73 12.37 -3.67
CA SER A 54 9.78 13.06 -2.79
C SER A 54 8.36 13.14 -3.36
N ALA A 55 8.14 12.65 -4.58
CA ALA A 55 6.81 12.64 -5.20
C ALA A 55 5.96 11.48 -4.64
N PRO A 56 4.72 11.75 -4.15
CA PRO A 56 3.84 10.73 -3.56
C PRO A 56 3.47 9.63 -4.57
N ASN A 57 3.37 9.96 -5.86
CA ASN A 57 3.04 9.01 -6.94
C ASN A 57 4.07 7.88 -7.10
N ARG A 58 5.28 8.05 -6.58
CA ARG A 58 6.35 7.05 -6.63
C ARG A 58 6.32 6.06 -5.47
N VAL A 59 5.53 6.32 -4.44
CA VAL A 59 5.33 5.41 -3.31
C VAL A 59 4.34 4.33 -3.73
N ARG A 60 4.70 3.08 -3.46
CA ARG A 60 3.84 1.93 -3.73
C ARG A 60 3.48 1.21 -2.44
N ASN A 61 2.22 0.81 -2.32
CA ASN A 61 1.80 -0.08 -1.27
C ASN A 61 2.44 -1.46 -1.49
N ARG A 62 3.05 -1.98 -0.44
CA ARG A 62 3.70 -3.30 -0.46
C ARG A 62 3.11 -4.18 0.62
N CYS A 63 3.04 -5.47 0.30
CA CYS A 63 2.71 -6.47 1.29
C CYS A 63 3.73 -6.44 2.43
N TRP A 64 3.27 -6.29 3.67
CA TRP A 64 4.17 -6.23 4.82
C TRP A 64 4.89 -7.57 5.07
N ALA A 65 4.26 -8.71 4.72
CA ALA A 65 4.85 -10.03 4.92
C ALA A 65 5.90 -10.41 3.85
N THR A 66 5.66 -10.05 2.56
CA THR A 66 6.51 -10.51 1.44
C THR A 66 7.19 -9.39 0.68
N GLY A 67 6.80 -8.13 0.91
CA GLY A 67 7.30 -6.97 0.19
C GLY A 67 6.81 -6.84 -1.26
N LYS A 68 5.93 -7.73 -1.75
CA LYS A 68 5.36 -7.66 -3.11
C LYS A 68 4.59 -6.36 -3.34
N PRO A 69 4.80 -5.64 -4.47
CA PRO A 69 4.12 -4.37 -4.75
C PRO A 69 2.82 -4.53 -5.55
N ARG A 70 2.48 -5.75 -6.00
CA ARG A 70 1.29 -6.01 -6.82
C ARG A 70 0.28 -6.86 -6.07
N GLY A 71 -1.02 -6.63 -6.37
CA GLY A 71 -2.11 -7.38 -5.75
C GLY A 71 -2.15 -7.23 -4.23
N VAL A 72 -1.93 -6.02 -3.72
CA VAL A 72 -1.96 -5.71 -2.29
C VAL A 72 -3.33 -5.15 -1.94
N TYR A 73 -4.01 -5.79 -1.02
CA TYR A 73 -5.25 -5.30 -0.41
C TYR A 73 -4.91 -4.29 0.66
N ARG A 74 -5.46 -3.07 0.54
CA ARG A 74 -5.09 -1.94 1.42
C ARG A 74 -5.52 -2.18 2.87
N ASP A 75 -6.69 -2.74 3.05
CA ASP A 75 -7.30 -2.97 4.37
C ASP A 75 -6.45 -3.94 5.23
N PHE A 76 -5.88 -4.96 4.60
CA PHE A 76 -5.05 -5.97 5.27
C PHE A 76 -3.54 -5.70 5.15
N GLY A 77 -3.12 -4.83 4.22
CA GLY A 77 -1.71 -4.65 3.90
C GLY A 77 -1.01 -5.90 3.34
N LEU A 78 -1.78 -6.88 2.89
CA LEU A 78 -1.32 -8.18 2.42
C LEU A 78 -1.50 -8.33 0.91
N CYS A 79 -0.61 -9.08 0.26
CA CYS A 79 -0.80 -9.47 -1.13
C CYS A 79 -1.81 -10.63 -1.23
N ARG A 80 -2.45 -10.77 -2.40
CA ARG A 80 -3.50 -11.77 -2.66
C ARG A 80 -3.14 -13.18 -2.20
N ASN A 81 -1.89 -13.60 -2.38
CA ASN A 81 -1.44 -14.95 -2.00
C ASN A 81 -1.38 -15.11 -0.47
N GLN A 82 -0.82 -14.11 0.22
CA GLN A 82 -0.73 -14.12 1.68
C GLN A 82 -2.09 -13.94 2.34
N LEU A 83 -2.96 -13.09 1.76
CA LEU A 83 -4.32 -12.94 2.22
C LEU A 83 -5.06 -14.28 2.15
N ARG A 84 -5.01 -14.95 0.98
CA ARG A 84 -5.65 -16.26 0.80
C ARG A 84 -5.12 -17.30 1.77
N GLN A 85 -3.80 -17.41 1.92
CA GLN A 85 -3.16 -18.36 2.82
C GLN A 85 -3.59 -18.14 4.28
N ARG A 86 -3.57 -16.90 4.75
CA ARG A 86 -3.94 -16.54 6.12
C ARG A 86 -5.44 -16.68 6.39
N ALA A 87 -6.28 -16.40 5.38
CA ALA A 87 -7.71 -16.65 5.47
C ALA A 87 -8.00 -18.15 5.61
N HIS A 88 -7.30 -19.02 4.87
CA HIS A 88 -7.43 -20.47 5.01
C HIS A 88 -6.94 -20.98 6.36
N ASN A 89 -5.91 -20.35 6.92
CA ASN A 89 -5.40 -20.69 8.25
C ASN A 89 -6.29 -20.17 9.40
N GLY A 90 -7.34 -19.38 9.08
CA GLY A 90 -8.21 -18.78 10.11
C GLY A 90 -7.55 -17.63 10.88
N GLU A 91 -6.44 -17.08 10.37
CA GLU A 91 -5.72 -15.98 11.02
C GLU A 91 -6.40 -14.62 10.86
N LEU A 92 -7.36 -14.50 9.93
CA LEU A 92 -8.04 -13.23 9.62
C LEU A 92 -9.49 -13.28 10.14
N PRO A 93 -9.82 -12.55 11.20
CA PRO A 93 -11.18 -12.52 11.74
C PRO A 93 -12.14 -11.88 10.73
N GLY A 94 -13.35 -12.43 10.62
CA GLY A 94 -14.43 -11.92 9.77
C GLY A 94 -14.24 -12.14 8.26
N VAL A 95 -13.15 -12.78 7.83
CA VAL A 95 -12.92 -13.10 6.42
C VAL A 95 -13.48 -14.47 6.10
N VAL A 96 -14.53 -14.48 5.27
CA VAL A 96 -15.16 -15.71 4.77
C VAL A 96 -14.88 -15.84 3.28
N LYS A 97 -14.52 -17.05 2.85
CA LYS A 97 -14.31 -17.33 1.42
C LYS A 97 -15.67 -17.37 0.73
N SER A 98 -15.83 -16.62 -0.37
CA SER A 98 -17.10 -16.51 -1.09
C SER A 98 -17.44 -17.71 -1.98
N SER A 99 -16.58 -18.72 -2.07
CA SER A 99 -16.89 -19.94 -2.82
C SER A 99 -17.67 -20.93 -1.95
N TRP A 100 -18.83 -21.37 -2.43
CA TRP A 100 -19.77 -22.28 -1.76
C TRP A 100 -19.21 -23.68 -1.50
N TYR A 101 -18.15 -24.10 -2.20
CA TYR A 101 -17.56 -25.43 -2.01
C TYR A 101 -16.79 -25.59 -0.70
N ASP A 102 -16.35 -24.49 -0.07
CA ASP A 102 -15.49 -24.54 1.12
C ASP A 102 -16.24 -24.37 2.45
N ASN A 103 -17.51 -23.98 2.43
CA ASN A 103 -18.30 -23.85 3.65
C ASN A 103 -18.54 -25.22 4.32
N PHE A 104 -18.59 -26.31 3.55
CA PHE A 104 -18.77 -27.65 4.08
C PHE A 104 -17.53 -28.13 4.86
N TYR A 105 -16.33 -27.84 4.38
CA TYR A 105 -15.07 -28.24 5.05
C TYR A 105 -14.84 -27.48 6.35
N LEU A 106 -15.18 -26.21 6.43
CA LEU A 106 -15.05 -25.42 7.65
C LEU A 106 -16.02 -25.85 8.72
N ILE A 107 -17.24 -26.25 8.35
CA ILE A 107 -18.24 -26.79 9.28
C ILE A 107 -17.76 -28.13 9.83
N ILE A 108 -17.20 -29.00 9.01
CA ILE A 108 -16.66 -30.30 9.44
C ILE A 108 -15.47 -30.11 10.40
N ILE A 109 -14.52 -29.20 10.10
CA ILE A 109 -13.37 -28.92 10.97
C ILE A 109 -13.84 -28.34 12.31
N PHE A 110 -14.86 -27.49 12.30
CA PHE A 110 -15.44 -26.92 13.52
C PHE A 110 -16.14 -27.96 14.35
N LEU A 111 -16.90 -28.86 13.72
CA LEU A 111 -17.56 -30.01 14.39
C LEU A 111 -16.55 -30.98 14.98
N ILE A 112 -15.47 -31.30 14.27
CA ILE A 112 -14.42 -32.20 14.79
C ILE A 112 -13.70 -31.58 15.99
N LYS A 113 -13.46 -30.27 15.99
CA LYS A 113 -12.85 -29.55 17.13
C LYS A 113 -13.76 -29.45 18.34
N THR A 114 -15.08 -29.45 18.15
CA THR A 114 -16.06 -29.43 19.26
C THR A 114 -16.32 -30.82 19.83
N LEU A 115 -16.16 -31.87 19.02
CA LEU A 115 -16.32 -33.27 19.47
C LEU A 115 -15.08 -33.84 20.20
N ASN A 116 -13.91 -33.20 20.06
CA ASN A 116 -12.67 -33.59 20.74
C ASN A 116 -12.40 -32.78 22.02
N LYS A 117 -13.38 -32.11 22.56
CA LYS A 117 -13.39 -31.53 23.90
C LYS A 117 -14.32 -32.26 24.82
#